data_28de2523f27bc5cf5f5249d90a5d9013
#
_entry.id   28de2523f27bc5cf5f5249d90a5d9013
#
_cell.length_a   1.000
_cell.length_b   1.000
_cell.length_c   1.000
_cell.angle_alpha   90.00
_cell.angle_beta   90.00
_cell.angle_gamma   90.00
#
_symmetry.space_group_name_H-M   'P 1'
#
loop_
_entity.id
_entity.type
_entity.pdbx_description
1 polymer ?
#
loop_
_entity_poly.entity_id
_entity_poly.type
_entity_poly.pdbx_seq_one_letter_code
_entity_poly.pdbx_strand_id
1 'polypeptide(L)'
;FKASGTAASAGSKLLSISGDCQRPGVYEYPFGVTIRQVLNDCGAADAQAVQIGGPAGVLLGPAEFNRGIAFEDVATGGSVLVFGQQRDLLAIHRNFAQFFAHESCGFCTPCRVGTQLLKNNLDNIAAGRGSPNDLEELRQLSQIVQHQSHCGLGHTATNHVLDGLRQFPQVFSNRLQSQFTARFDLDQALADARQITRRDDAAAHLDNER
;
A
#
# COMPACT_ATOMS: atom_id res chain seq x y z
N PHE A 1 11.78 -6.89 -34.64
CA PHE A 1 11.16 -6.24 -33.50
C PHE A 1 9.63 -6.35 -33.52
N LYS A 2 8.94 -5.95 -34.60
CA LYS A 2 7.47 -6.01 -34.71
C LYS A 2 6.85 -7.41 -34.67
N ALA A 3 7.63 -8.48 -34.94
CA ALA A 3 7.15 -9.85 -34.92
C ALA A 3 7.15 -10.47 -33.51
N SER A 4 7.66 -9.77 -32.52
CA SER A 4 7.71 -10.18 -31.10
C SER A 4 6.74 -9.36 -30.27
N GLY A 5 6.21 -9.92 -29.20
CA GLY A 5 5.25 -9.27 -28.31
C GLY A 5 3.81 -9.66 -28.61
N THR A 6 2.87 -8.84 -28.12
CA THR A 6 1.42 -9.01 -28.35
C THR A 6 0.95 -8.15 -29.54
N ALA A 7 -0.32 -8.29 -29.92
CA ALA A 7 -0.93 -7.49 -30.98
C ALA A 7 -0.99 -5.99 -30.61
N ALA A 8 -1.14 -5.67 -29.32
CA ALA A 8 -1.22 -4.28 -28.84
C ALA A 8 0.13 -3.76 -28.32
N SER A 9 1.02 -4.66 -27.88
CA SER A 9 2.36 -4.34 -27.35
C SER A 9 3.43 -5.09 -28.14
N ALA A 10 3.91 -4.48 -29.22
CA ALA A 10 4.96 -5.08 -30.07
C ALA A 10 6.36 -4.89 -29.47
N GLY A 11 7.21 -5.91 -29.65
CA GLY A 11 8.62 -5.88 -29.26
C GLY A 11 8.90 -6.51 -27.91
N SER A 12 10.00 -6.09 -27.29
CA SER A 12 10.50 -6.59 -26.01
C SER A 12 10.64 -5.47 -24.98
N LYS A 13 10.74 -5.88 -23.71
CA LYS A 13 10.93 -5.01 -22.56
C LYS A 13 12.08 -5.52 -21.70
N LEU A 14 12.94 -4.60 -21.26
CA LEU A 14 13.92 -4.88 -20.21
C LEU A 14 13.23 -4.82 -18.85
N LEU A 15 13.40 -5.87 -18.04
CA LEU A 15 12.91 -5.97 -16.69
C LEU A 15 14.07 -6.04 -15.71
N SER A 16 14.14 -5.10 -14.78
CA SER A 16 15.07 -5.14 -13.65
C SER A 16 14.40 -5.88 -12.50
N ILE A 17 14.87 -7.08 -12.21
CA ILE A 17 14.32 -7.99 -11.21
C ILE A 17 15.19 -7.98 -9.97
N SER A 18 14.59 -7.75 -8.80
CA SER A 18 15.25 -7.71 -7.51
C SER A 18 14.34 -8.23 -6.40
N GLY A 19 14.82 -8.22 -5.16
CA GLY A 19 14.11 -8.75 -4.00
C GLY A 19 14.47 -10.21 -3.72
N ASP A 20 13.50 -10.99 -3.26
CA ASP A 20 13.71 -12.35 -2.79
C ASP A 20 13.66 -13.35 -3.96
N CYS A 21 14.72 -13.36 -4.77
CA CYS A 21 14.91 -14.26 -5.89
C CYS A 21 16.35 -14.78 -5.94
N GLN A 22 16.55 -15.96 -6.52
CA GLN A 22 17.89 -16.58 -6.59
C GLN A 22 18.80 -15.89 -7.60
N ARG A 23 18.24 -15.33 -8.67
CA ARG A 23 18.96 -14.72 -9.79
C ARG A 23 18.43 -13.31 -10.07
N PRO A 24 18.74 -12.32 -9.19
CA PRO A 24 18.43 -10.93 -9.50
C PRO A 24 19.24 -10.44 -10.69
N GLY A 25 18.68 -9.50 -11.46
CA GLY A 25 19.35 -8.97 -12.64
C GLY A 25 18.42 -8.29 -13.62
N VAL A 26 18.96 -8.00 -14.81
CA VAL A 26 18.20 -7.42 -15.92
C VAL A 26 17.94 -8.50 -16.96
N TYR A 27 16.68 -8.65 -17.31
CA TYR A 27 16.19 -9.65 -18.26
C TYR A 27 15.47 -8.97 -19.41
N GLU A 28 15.55 -9.51 -20.58
CA GLU A 28 14.79 -9.08 -21.74
C GLU A 28 13.71 -10.11 -22.06
N TYR A 29 12.46 -9.65 -22.14
CA TYR A 29 11.33 -10.50 -22.52
C TYR A 29 10.49 -9.84 -23.61
N PRO A 30 9.87 -10.65 -24.50
CA PRO A 30 8.82 -10.14 -25.34
C PRO A 30 7.64 -9.68 -24.49
N PHE A 31 6.95 -8.62 -24.91
CA PHE A 31 5.69 -8.24 -24.28
C PHE A 31 4.71 -9.40 -24.28
N GLY A 32 3.88 -9.50 -23.23
CA GLY A 32 2.97 -10.62 -23.01
C GLY A 32 3.58 -11.77 -22.19
N VAL A 33 4.89 -11.70 -21.84
CA VAL A 33 5.48 -12.67 -20.92
C VAL A 33 4.67 -12.68 -19.61
N THR A 34 4.35 -13.86 -19.09
CA THR A 34 3.62 -13.97 -17.83
C THR A 34 4.55 -13.68 -16.64
N ILE A 35 3.98 -13.07 -15.59
CA ILE A 35 4.68 -12.84 -14.33
C ILE A 35 5.20 -14.18 -13.77
N ARG A 36 4.43 -15.25 -13.87
CA ARG A 36 4.84 -16.59 -13.46
C ARG A 36 6.10 -17.06 -14.15
N GLN A 37 6.24 -16.84 -15.47
CA GLN A 37 7.46 -17.19 -16.18
C GLN A 37 8.65 -16.37 -15.68
N VAL A 38 8.47 -15.08 -15.52
CA VAL A 38 9.52 -14.18 -14.99
C VAL A 38 10.00 -14.64 -13.60
N LEU A 39 9.06 -15.01 -12.71
CA LEU A 39 9.38 -15.53 -11.38
C LEU A 39 10.11 -16.87 -11.44
N ASN A 40 9.72 -17.79 -12.32
CA ASN A 40 10.41 -19.05 -12.52
C ASN A 40 11.86 -18.82 -13.01
N ASP A 41 12.03 -17.96 -13.99
CA ASP A 41 13.32 -17.68 -14.59
C ASP A 41 14.30 -17.00 -13.62
N CYS A 42 13.81 -16.17 -12.70
CA CYS A 42 14.64 -15.57 -11.65
C CYS A 42 14.78 -16.45 -10.38
N GLY A 43 14.16 -17.63 -10.35
CA GLY A 43 14.24 -18.57 -9.22
C GLY A 43 13.42 -18.12 -8.00
N ALA A 44 12.20 -17.63 -8.23
CA ALA A 44 11.27 -17.15 -7.22
C ALA A 44 9.85 -17.72 -7.44
N ALA A 45 9.74 -18.99 -7.83
CA ALA A 45 8.46 -19.64 -8.13
C ALA A 45 7.49 -19.67 -6.94
N ASP A 46 8.00 -19.61 -5.72
CA ASP A 46 7.28 -19.62 -4.44
C ASP A 46 7.02 -18.21 -3.88
N ALA A 47 7.23 -17.15 -4.66
CA ALA A 47 6.96 -15.78 -4.22
C ALA A 47 5.52 -15.64 -3.69
N GLN A 48 5.36 -14.95 -2.56
CA GLN A 48 4.03 -14.62 -2.04
C GLN A 48 3.40 -13.42 -2.73
N ALA A 49 4.21 -12.49 -3.24
CA ALA A 49 3.77 -11.30 -3.95
C ALA A 49 4.88 -10.75 -4.84
N VAL A 50 4.48 -9.95 -5.82
CA VAL A 50 5.40 -9.19 -6.67
C VAL A 50 4.87 -7.77 -6.87
N GLN A 51 5.76 -6.78 -6.73
CA GLN A 51 5.47 -5.39 -7.06
C GLN A 51 6.04 -5.09 -8.45
N ILE A 52 5.21 -4.66 -9.37
CA ILE A 52 5.59 -4.35 -10.76
C ILE A 52 5.38 -2.87 -11.02
N GLY A 53 6.42 -2.19 -11.52
CA GLY A 53 6.39 -0.76 -11.79
C GLY A 53 6.85 0.13 -10.63
N GLY A 54 7.56 -0.46 -9.65
CA GLY A 54 8.00 0.24 -8.44
C GLY A 54 6.84 0.51 -7.46
N PRO A 55 7.04 1.36 -6.42
CA PRO A 55 6.01 1.64 -5.41
C PRO A 55 4.69 2.17 -5.98
N ALA A 56 4.76 2.92 -7.09
CA ALA A 56 3.62 3.48 -7.80
C ALA A 56 2.87 2.49 -8.70
N GLY A 57 3.44 1.31 -8.92
CA GLY A 57 2.87 0.28 -9.79
C GLY A 57 1.80 -0.56 -9.11
N VAL A 58 1.76 -1.85 -9.47
CA VAL A 58 0.75 -2.79 -8.97
C VAL A 58 1.40 -3.88 -8.12
N LEU A 59 0.74 -4.24 -7.03
CA LEU A 59 1.10 -5.39 -6.20
C LEU A 59 0.19 -6.57 -6.57
N LEU A 60 0.81 -7.69 -6.94
CA LEU A 60 0.12 -8.87 -7.43
C LEU A 60 0.45 -10.08 -6.57
N GLY A 61 -0.58 -10.88 -6.27
CA GLY A 61 -0.46 -12.15 -5.57
C GLY A 61 -0.48 -13.35 -6.53
N PRO A 62 -0.28 -14.57 -6.00
CA PRO A 62 -0.15 -15.79 -6.79
C PRO A 62 -1.31 -16.09 -7.75
N ALA A 63 -2.53 -15.65 -7.40
CA ALA A 63 -3.72 -15.81 -8.24
C ALA A 63 -3.62 -15.03 -9.57
N GLU A 64 -2.84 -13.95 -9.57
CA GLU A 64 -2.67 -13.06 -10.73
C GLU A 64 -1.34 -13.26 -11.49
N PHE A 65 -0.49 -14.21 -11.10
CA PHE A 65 0.81 -14.44 -11.74
C PHE A 65 0.72 -14.93 -13.20
N ASN A 66 -0.44 -15.31 -13.67
CA ASN A 66 -0.64 -15.67 -15.08
C ASN A 66 -0.93 -14.45 -15.97
N ARG A 67 -1.04 -13.25 -15.40
CA ARG A 67 -1.17 -12.02 -16.17
C ARG A 67 0.11 -11.71 -16.94
N GLY A 68 -0.05 -11.05 -18.08
CA GLY A 68 1.03 -10.70 -18.99
C GLY A 68 1.60 -9.30 -18.74
N ILE A 69 2.90 -9.16 -18.84
CA ILE A 69 3.56 -7.85 -18.82
C ILE A 69 3.42 -7.23 -20.22
N ALA A 70 2.47 -6.30 -20.33
CA ALA A 70 2.11 -5.62 -21.58
C ALA A 70 1.39 -4.31 -21.26
N PHE A 71 1.28 -3.39 -22.21
CA PHE A 71 0.58 -2.12 -22.00
C PHE A 71 -0.92 -2.30 -21.77
N GLU A 72 -1.50 -3.33 -22.36
CA GLU A 72 -2.93 -3.67 -22.26
C GLU A 72 -3.29 -4.50 -21.01
N ASP A 73 -2.31 -4.99 -20.23
CA ASP A 73 -2.56 -5.77 -19.00
C ASP A 73 -1.74 -5.23 -17.83
N VAL A 74 -0.51 -5.70 -17.61
CA VAL A 74 0.36 -5.22 -16.54
C VAL A 74 1.42 -4.29 -17.14
N ALA A 75 1.10 -3.02 -17.22
CA ALA A 75 2.04 -2.00 -17.71
C ALA A 75 3.13 -1.71 -16.67
N THR A 76 4.39 -1.57 -17.14
CA THR A 76 5.52 -1.29 -16.26
C THR A 76 6.61 -0.47 -16.92
N GLY A 77 7.31 0.35 -16.13
CA GLY A 77 8.58 0.96 -16.50
C GLY A 77 9.75 -0.03 -16.55
N GLY A 78 9.57 -1.26 -16.04
CA GLY A 78 10.58 -2.32 -16.06
C GLY A 78 11.05 -2.78 -14.68
N SER A 79 10.63 -2.17 -13.59
CA SER A 79 10.96 -2.60 -12.23
C SER A 79 10.08 -3.76 -11.79
N VAL A 80 10.70 -4.82 -11.28
CA VAL A 80 10.03 -6.00 -10.69
C VAL A 80 10.70 -6.30 -9.35
N LEU A 81 9.92 -6.21 -8.26
CA LEU A 81 10.39 -6.48 -6.92
C LEU A 81 9.65 -7.69 -6.35
N VAL A 82 10.40 -8.74 -6.03
CA VAL A 82 9.86 -10.03 -5.57
C VAL A 82 9.84 -10.08 -4.05
N PHE A 83 8.73 -10.55 -3.47
CA PHE A 83 8.57 -10.80 -2.05
C PHE A 83 8.37 -12.28 -1.76
N GLY A 84 9.35 -12.89 -1.08
CA GLY A 84 9.31 -14.27 -0.63
C GLY A 84 8.41 -14.46 0.59
N GLN A 85 8.09 -15.72 0.91
CA GLN A 85 7.17 -16.12 2.01
C GLN A 85 7.55 -15.56 3.38
N GLN A 86 8.82 -15.21 3.61
CA GLN A 86 9.32 -14.68 4.89
C GLN A 86 9.10 -13.17 5.07
N ARG A 87 8.66 -12.47 4.04
CA ARG A 87 8.43 -11.03 4.12
C ARG A 87 7.11 -10.70 4.81
N ASP A 88 7.17 -9.76 5.72
CA ASP A 88 5.98 -9.12 6.27
C ASP A 88 5.43 -8.10 5.25
N LEU A 89 4.34 -8.45 4.58
CA LEU A 89 3.73 -7.56 3.58
C LEU A 89 3.21 -6.25 4.20
N LEU A 90 2.79 -6.25 5.48
CA LEU A 90 2.39 -4.99 6.12
C LEU A 90 3.59 -4.04 6.30
N ALA A 91 4.76 -4.58 6.63
CA ALA A 91 5.98 -3.78 6.70
C ALA A 91 6.35 -3.19 5.34
N ILE A 92 6.09 -3.92 4.24
CA ILE A 92 6.29 -3.42 2.87
C ILE A 92 5.31 -2.27 2.56
N HIS A 93 4.02 -2.44 2.88
CA HIS A 93 3.03 -1.37 2.71
C HIS A 93 3.39 -0.11 3.50
N ARG A 94 3.87 -0.27 4.73
CA ARG A 94 4.35 0.84 5.56
C ARG A 94 5.55 1.56 4.93
N ASN A 95 6.50 0.80 4.38
CA ASN A 95 7.67 1.37 3.70
C ASN A 95 7.26 2.18 2.46
N PHE A 96 6.34 1.68 1.66
CA PHE A 96 5.82 2.42 0.50
C PHE A 96 5.04 3.66 0.93
N ALA A 97 4.20 3.57 1.97
CA ALA A 97 3.49 4.73 2.49
C ALA A 97 4.45 5.79 3.04
N GLN A 98 5.53 5.39 3.74
CA GLN A 98 6.59 6.28 4.19
C GLN A 98 7.28 6.98 3.01
N PHE A 99 7.58 6.21 1.95
CA PHE A 99 8.17 6.76 0.73
C PHE A 99 7.27 7.84 0.13
N PHE A 100 5.98 7.57 -0.10
CA PHE A 100 5.08 8.56 -0.69
C PHE A 100 4.82 9.77 0.20
N ALA A 101 4.76 9.59 1.52
CA ALA A 101 4.67 10.70 2.46
C ALA A 101 5.89 11.62 2.40
N HIS A 102 7.09 11.04 2.21
CA HIS A 102 8.34 11.79 2.07
C HIS A 102 8.47 12.48 0.71
N GLU A 103 8.09 11.80 -0.37
CA GLU A 103 8.22 12.29 -1.74
C GLU A 103 7.10 13.27 -2.15
N SER A 104 6.07 13.45 -1.33
CA SER A 104 5.04 14.45 -1.57
C SER A 104 5.65 15.85 -1.62
N CYS A 105 5.46 16.56 -2.74
CA CYS A 105 5.95 17.93 -2.89
C CYS A 105 5.18 18.95 -2.01
N GLY A 106 4.09 18.51 -1.34
CA GLY A 106 3.29 19.36 -0.45
C GLY A 106 2.30 20.29 -1.15
N PHE A 107 2.23 20.33 -2.47
CA PHE A 107 1.39 21.27 -3.22
C PHE A 107 -0.11 21.07 -2.96
N CYS A 108 -0.64 19.87 -3.20
CA CYS A 108 -2.07 19.62 -3.06
C CYS A 108 -2.40 18.89 -1.74
N THR A 109 -3.49 19.33 -1.09
CA THR A 109 -3.91 18.83 0.22
C THR A 109 -4.17 17.31 0.23
N PRO A 110 -4.87 16.70 -0.75
CA PRO A 110 -5.11 15.26 -0.73
C PRO A 110 -3.81 14.44 -0.66
N CYS A 111 -2.81 14.79 -1.43
CA CYS A 111 -1.50 14.14 -1.40
C CYS A 111 -0.74 14.45 -0.11
N ARG A 112 -0.53 15.74 0.22
CA ARG A 112 0.25 16.15 1.39
C ARG A 112 -0.27 15.59 2.70
N VAL A 113 -1.57 15.70 2.92
CA VAL A 113 -2.20 15.24 4.17
C VAL A 113 -2.53 13.76 4.09
N GLY A 114 -3.09 13.32 2.96
CA GLY A 114 -3.58 11.95 2.80
C GLY A 114 -2.47 10.91 2.89
N THR A 115 -1.31 11.12 2.25
CA THR A 115 -0.19 10.16 2.34
C THR A 115 0.34 10.04 3.78
N GLN A 116 0.36 11.15 4.54
CA GLN A 116 0.77 11.13 5.94
C GLN A 116 -0.27 10.40 6.83
N LEU A 117 -1.56 10.60 6.59
CA LEU A 117 -2.62 9.89 7.30
C LEU A 117 -2.61 8.39 7.00
N LEU A 118 -2.42 8.00 5.74
CA LEU A 118 -2.26 6.59 5.33
C LEU A 118 -1.09 5.92 6.04
N LYS A 119 0.07 6.59 6.06
CA LYS A 119 1.23 6.11 6.81
C LYS A 119 0.92 5.92 8.29
N ASN A 120 0.32 6.91 8.94
CA ASN A 120 0.00 6.85 10.36
C ASN A 120 -1.01 5.74 10.68
N ASN A 121 -2.00 5.52 9.81
CA ASN A 121 -2.99 4.46 9.96
C ASN A 121 -2.31 3.08 9.83
N LEU A 122 -1.47 2.86 8.82
CA LEU A 122 -0.69 1.62 8.67
C LEU A 122 0.25 1.37 9.86
N ASP A 123 0.87 2.41 10.42
CA ASP A 123 1.69 2.31 11.63
C ASP A 123 0.88 1.88 12.85
N ASN A 124 -0.35 2.39 13.00
CA ASN A 124 -1.26 1.98 14.08
C ASN A 124 -1.67 0.51 13.93
N ILE A 125 -2.03 0.07 12.73
CA ILE A 125 -2.37 -1.34 12.46
C ILE A 125 -1.16 -2.23 12.77
N ALA A 126 0.03 -1.87 12.31
CA ALA A 126 1.25 -2.64 12.55
C ALA A 126 1.61 -2.73 14.04
N ALA A 127 1.28 -1.71 14.82
CA ALA A 127 1.47 -1.69 16.27
C ALA A 127 0.35 -2.42 17.05
N GLY A 128 -0.59 -3.08 16.35
CA GLY A 128 -1.73 -3.78 16.98
C GLY A 128 -2.78 -2.84 17.61
N ARG A 129 -2.83 -1.58 17.20
CA ARG A 129 -3.82 -0.59 17.66
C ARG A 129 -4.91 -0.30 16.62
N GLY A 130 -4.90 -1.03 15.51
CA GLY A 130 -5.90 -0.88 14.46
C GLY A 130 -7.24 -1.50 14.83
N SER A 131 -8.33 -0.97 14.28
CA SER A 131 -9.69 -1.45 14.37
C SER A 131 -10.26 -1.76 12.99
N PRO A 132 -11.38 -2.47 12.86
CA PRO A 132 -12.02 -2.67 11.55
C PRO A 132 -12.36 -1.36 10.84
N ASN A 133 -12.67 -0.28 11.58
CA ASN A 133 -12.93 1.04 11.01
C ASN A 133 -11.69 1.62 10.30
N ASP A 134 -10.49 1.31 10.78
CA ASP A 134 -9.25 1.77 10.18
C ASP A 134 -9.04 1.21 8.76
N LEU A 135 -9.57 0.01 8.47
CA LEU A 135 -9.50 -0.54 7.10
C LEU A 135 -10.43 0.20 6.14
N GLU A 136 -11.59 0.60 6.61
CA GLU A 136 -12.51 1.39 5.80
C GLU A 136 -11.97 2.81 5.59
N GLU A 137 -11.39 3.43 6.62
CA GLU A 137 -10.68 4.71 6.49
C GLU A 137 -9.53 4.62 5.49
N LEU A 138 -8.71 3.54 5.54
CA LEU A 138 -7.63 3.33 4.57
C LEU A 138 -8.16 3.29 3.13
N ARG A 139 -9.29 2.60 2.90
CA ARG A 139 -9.90 2.51 1.57
C ARG A 139 -10.41 3.86 1.10
N GLN A 140 -11.21 4.55 1.92
CA GLN A 140 -11.80 5.84 1.58
C GLN A 140 -10.73 6.90 1.35
N LEU A 141 -9.75 6.99 2.26
CA LEU A 141 -8.65 7.93 2.16
C LEU A 141 -7.79 7.65 0.91
N SER A 142 -7.54 6.37 0.60
CA SER A 142 -6.81 5.99 -0.61
C SER A 142 -7.54 6.46 -1.86
N GLN A 143 -8.86 6.32 -1.93
CA GLN A 143 -9.66 6.80 -3.06
C GLN A 143 -9.64 8.33 -3.17
N ILE A 144 -9.73 9.05 -2.05
CA ILE A 144 -9.63 10.52 -2.03
C ILE A 144 -8.26 10.95 -2.57
N VAL A 145 -7.17 10.39 -2.06
CA VAL A 145 -5.82 10.72 -2.53
C VAL A 145 -5.68 10.43 -4.02
N GLN A 146 -6.13 9.26 -4.48
CA GLN A 146 -6.02 8.83 -5.87
C GLN A 146 -6.78 9.75 -6.83
N HIS A 147 -8.03 10.13 -6.51
CA HIS A 147 -8.89 10.87 -7.42
C HIS A 147 -8.80 12.39 -7.29
N GLN A 148 -8.34 12.91 -6.13
CA GLN A 148 -8.33 14.34 -5.84
C GLN A 148 -6.93 14.97 -5.89
N SER A 149 -5.88 14.17 -6.06
CA SER A 149 -4.52 14.69 -6.17
C SER A 149 -4.27 15.32 -7.53
N HIS A 150 -3.32 16.26 -7.57
CA HIS A 150 -3.06 17.08 -8.76
C HIS A 150 -2.16 16.40 -9.80
N CYS A 151 -1.32 15.44 -9.40
CA CYS A 151 -0.34 14.82 -10.28
C CYS A 151 -0.22 13.31 -10.07
N GLY A 152 0.53 12.66 -10.98
CA GLY A 152 0.72 11.21 -10.99
C GLY A 152 1.24 10.61 -9.69
N LEU A 153 2.02 11.35 -8.89
CA LEU A 153 2.47 10.85 -7.59
C LEU A 153 1.27 10.54 -6.69
N GLY A 154 0.37 11.49 -6.48
CA GLY A 154 -0.81 11.27 -5.65
C GLY A 154 -1.79 10.26 -6.26
N HIS A 155 -1.97 10.26 -7.59
CA HIS A 155 -2.82 9.28 -8.28
C HIS A 155 -2.36 7.83 -8.09
N THR A 156 -1.07 7.60 -7.83
CA THR A 156 -0.51 6.24 -7.70
C THR A 156 -0.03 5.90 -6.29
N ALA A 157 0.08 6.87 -5.41
CA ALA A 157 0.61 6.70 -4.05
C ALA A 157 -0.13 5.64 -3.23
N THR A 158 -1.39 5.38 -3.54
CA THR A 158 -2.25 4.49 -2.78
C THR A 158 -2.48 3.12 -3.44
N ASN A 159 -1.90 2.88 -4.63
CA ASN A 159 -2.07 1.62 -5.34
C ASN A 159 -1.71 0.41 -4.48
N HIS A 160 -0.56 0.47 -3.82
CA HIS A 160 -0.11 -0.62 -2.95
C HIS A 160 -1.09 -0.91 -1.80
N VAL A 161 -1.75 0.12 -1.21
CA VAL A 161 -2.74 -0.07 -0.14
C VAL A 161 -3.99 -0.74 -0.69
N LEU A 162 -4.54 -0.23 -1.80
CA LEU A 162 -5.75 -0.78 -2.42
C LEU A 162 -5.55 -2.21 -2.90
N ASP A 163 -4.41 -2.51 -3.53
CA ASP A 163 -4.04 -3.85 -3.94
C ASP A 163 -3.84 -4.78 -2.74
N GLY A 164 -3.20 -4.30 -1.68
CA GLY A 164 -3.00 -5.04 -0.44
C GLY A 164 -4.33 -5.42 0.22
N LEU A 165 -5.25 -4.47 0.37
CA LEU A 165 -6.59 -4.71 0.93
C LEU A 165 -7.42 -5.66 0.07
N ARG A 166 -7.22 -5.65 -1.25
CA ARG A 166 -7.92 -6.53 -2.21
C ARG A 166 -7.36 -7.95 -2.19
N GLN A 167 -6.04 -8.10 -2.26
CA GLN A 167 -5.40 -9.39 -2.48
C GLN A 167 -4.92 -10.08 -1.20
N PHE A 168 -4.61 -9.31 -0.18
CA PHE A 168 -4.04 -9.80 1.08
C PHE A 168 -4.78 -9.25 2.30
N PRO A 169 -6.12 -9.31 2.37
CA PRO A 169 -6.89 -8.69 3.46
C PRO A 169 -6.47 -9.20 4.84
N GLN A 170 -6.05 -10.46 4.94
CA GLN A 170 -5.59 -11.08 6.18
C GLN A 170 -4.31 -10.44 6.74
N VAL A 171 -3.48 -9.83 5.89
CA VAL A 171 -2.25 -9.12 6.33
C VAL A 171 -2.60 -7.98 7.27
N PHE A 172 -3.74 -7.35 7.03
CA PHE A 172 -4.25 -6.24 7.83
C PHE A 172 -5.16 -6.75 8.97
N SER A 173 -6.15 -7.59 8.65
CA SER A 173 -7.17 -8.03 9.60
C SER A 173 -6.62 -8.82 10.78
N ASN A 174 -5.56 -9.61 10.59
CA ASN A 174 -4.92 -10.37 11.67
C ASN A 174 -4.24 -9.50 12.75
N ARG A 175 -4.14 -8.19 12.53
CA ARG A 175 -3.51 -7.22 13.45
C ARG A 175 -4.50 -6.19 14.01
N LEU A 176 -5.78 -6.41 13.76
CA LEU A 176 -6.82 -5.55 14.31
C LEU A 176 -7.21 -6.01 15.71
N GLN A 177 -7.60 -5.03 16.52
CA GLN A 177 -8.26 -5.28 17.79
C GLN A 177 -9.75 -5.52 17.57
N SER A 178 -10.33 -6.43 18.32
CA SER A 178 -11.78 -6.72 18.25
C SER A 178 -12.67 -5.62 18.82
N GLN A 179 -12.08 -4.75 19.64
CA GLN A 179 -12.79 -3.63 20.27
C GLN A 179 -12.16 -2.30 19.86
N PHE A 180 -12.99 -1.32 19.58
CA PHE A 180 -12.54 0.05 19.36
C PHE A 180 -12.02 0.60 20.70
N THR A 181 -10.74 0.93 20.75
CA THR A 181 -10.20 1.74 21.85
C THR A 181 -10.13 3.17 21.35
N ALA A 182 -10.83 4.07 22.01
CA ALA A 182 -10.77 5.49 21.64
C ALA A 182 -9.32 5.94 21.63
N ARG A 183 -8.86 6.55 20.50
CA ARG A 183 -7.49 7.05 20.35
C ARG A 183 -7.21 8.27 21.21
N PHE A 184 -8.26 8.92 21.65
CA PHE A 184 -8.20 10.13 22.45
C PHE A 184 -9.26 10.05 23.54
N ASP A 185 -8.82 10.12 24.77
CA ASP A 185 -9.67 10.23 25.95
C ASP A 185 -9.71 11.71 26.37
N LEU A 186 -10.84 12.35 26.10
CA LEU A 186 -11.02 13.77 26.39
C LEU A 186 -10.98 14.04 27.90
N ASP A 187 -11.59 13.15 28.71
CA ASP A 187 -11.62 13.32 30.14
C ASP A 187 -10.24 13.19 30.77
N GLN A 188 -9.44 12.20 30.32
CA GLN A 188 -8.04 12.07 30.71
C GLN A 188 -7.22 13.27 30.28
N ALA A 189 -7.37 13.73 29.04
CA ALA A 189 -6.62 14.88 28.52
C ALA A 189 -6.97 16.20 29.24
N LEU A 190 -8.18 16.34 29.72
CA LEU A 190 -8.65 17.52 30.48
C LEU A 190 -8.39 17.42 31.98
N ALA A 191 -8.05 16.24 32.52
CA ALA A 191 -7.86 16.01 33.95
C ALA A 191 -6.84 16.98 34.55
N ASP A 192 -5.67 17.16 33.91
CA ASP A 192 -4.64 18.08 34.36
C ASP A 192 -5.10 19.53 34.29
N ALA A 193 -5.79 19.92 33.22
CA ALA A 193 -6.31 21.25 33.05
C ALA A 193 -7.39 21.60 34.11
N ARG A 194 -8.28 20.64 34.40
CA ARG A 194 -9.29 20.79 35.47
C ARG A 194 -8.64 20.95 36.85
N GLN A 195 -7.60 20.16 37.11
CA GLN A 195 -6.86 20.24 38.38
C GLN A 195 -6.17 21.60 38.57
N ILE A 196 -5.51 22.11 37.52
CA ILE A 196 -4.79 23.37 37.53
C ILE A 196 -5.74 24.58 37.65
N THR A 197 -6.80 24.55 36.85
CA THR A 197 -7.74 25.69 36.78
C THR A 197 -8.79 25.68 37.87
N ARG A 198 -9.00 24.52 38.51
CA ARG A 198 -10.10 24.24 39.46
C ARG A 198 -11.48 24.59 38.89
N ARG A 199 -11.60 24.45 37.56
CA ARG A 199 -12.84 24.65 36.81
C ARG A 199 -13.23 23.32 36.21
N ASP A 200 -14.47 22.93 36.45
CA ASP A 200 -15.11 21.78 35.85
C ASP A 200 -16.51 22.20 35.44
N ASP A 201 -16.80 22.11 34.15
CA ASP A 201 -18.12 22.40 33.61
C ASP A 201 -18.86 21.07 33.44
N ALA A 202 -19.89 20.85 34.26
CA ALA A 202 -20.70 19.64 34.20
C ALA A 202 -21.34 19.41 32.80
N ALA A 203 -21.59 20.47 32.04
CA ALA A 203 -22.12 20.37 30.69
C ALA A 203 -21.09 19.91 29.67
N ALA A 204 -19.79 19.92 30.00
CA ALA A 204 -18.71 19.44 29.15
C ALA A 204 -18.44 17.94 29.32
N HIS A 205 -19.06 17.27 30.29
CA HIS A 205 -18.99 15.83 30.43
C HIS A 205 -19.90 15.18 29.38
N LEU A 206 -19.35 14.31 28.56
CA LEU A 206 -20.13 13.46 27.70
C LEU A 206 -20.79 12.40 28.58
N ASP A 207 -22.12 12.48 28.72
CA ASP A 207 -22.88 11.48 29.43
C ASP A 207 -22.64 10.11 28.79
N ASN A 208 -21.98 9.21 29.53
CA ASN A 208 -21.71 7.82 29.14
C ASN A 208 -23.00 6.95 29.18
N GLU A 209 -24.18 7.55 29.15
CA GLU A 209 -25.46 6.87 29.09
C GLU A 209 -26.07 7.03 27.68
N ARG A 210 -25.56 6.22 26.72
CA ARG A 210 -26.32 5.78 25.53
C ARG A 210 -25.87 4.43 25.05
#